data_685ed8d746f624d37158678316156f69
#
_entry.id   685ed8d746f624d37158678316156f69
#
_cell.length_a   1.000
_cell.length_b   1.000
_cell.length_c   1.000
_cell.angle_alpha   90.00
_cell.angle_beta   90.00
_cell.angle_gamma   90.00
#
_symmetry.space_group_name_H-M   'P 1'
#
loop_
_entity.id
_entity.type
_entity.pdbx_description
1 polymer ?
#
loop_
_entity_poly.entity_id
_entity_poly.type
_entity_poly.pdbx_seq_one_letter_code
_entity_poly.pdbx_strand_id
1 'polypeptide(L)'
;MTLGEKIKKYRELRELTQRELGQKVGFSAGTEDSRIRKYEKNMMAPQTDIRRKIAEALDIDMSALNDIDIQTEKDAIRALFYLEEKYEMDIKKTDREIRLTFDIDNTDIWKLIEYLEEWATKKEEYIKKKGNTTGEFQWKIYEKY
;
A
#
# COMPACT_ATOMS: atom_id res chain seq x y z
N MET A 1 -7.02 -6.43 -0.89
CA MET A 1 -5.94 -7.20 -0.23
C MET A 1 -6.07 -7.02 1.27
N THR A 2 -6.15 -8.11 2.00
CA THR A 2 -6.33 -8.11 3.45
C THR A 2 -5.04 -7.73 4.18
N LEU A 3 -5.15 -7.33 5.45
CA LEU A 3 -3.99 -7.04 6.30
C LEU A 3 -2.99 -8.21 6.34
N GLY A 4 -3.48 -9.44 6.45
CA GLY A 4 -2.61 -10.62 6.48
C GLY A 4 -1.86 -10.84 5.17
N GLU A 5 -2.52 -10.63 4.03
CA GLU A 5 -1.88 -10.69 2.70
C GLU A 5 -0.82 -9.61 2.54
N LYS A 6 -1.05 -8.39 3.06
CA LYS A 6 -0.06 -7.31 3.07
C LYS A 6 1.16 -7.67 3.92
N ILE A 7 0.94 -8.13 5.16
CA ILE A 7 2.03 -8.57 6.05
C ILE A 7 2.88 -9.64 5.35
N LYS A 8 2.25 -10.66 4.77
CA LYS A 8 2.95 -11.71 4.03
C LYS A 8 3.77 -11.14 2.88
N LYS A 9 3.17 -10.26 2.06
CA LYS A 9 3.81 -9.68 0.89
C LYS A 9 5.04 -8.85 1.25
N TYR A 10 4.92 -7.95 2.23
CA TYR A 10 6.06 -7.17 2.70
C TYR A 10 7.15 -8.02 3.33
N ARG A 11 6.80 -9.08 4.08
CA ARG A 11 7.77 -10.02 4.62
C ARG A 11 8.56 -10.73 3.52
N GLU A 12 7.87 -11.20 2.48
CA GLU A 12 8.51 -11.86 1.33
C GLU A 12 9.40 -10.88 0.55
N LEU A 13 9.00 -9.61 0.40
CA LEU A 13 9.84 -8.57 -0.21
C LEU A 13 11.11 -8.26 0.60
N ARG A 14 11.09 -8.47 1.91
CA ARG A 14 12.26 -8.36 2.80
C ARG A 14 13.03 -9.68 2.95
N GLU A 15 12.64 -10.72 2.21
CA GLU A 15 13.25 -12.05 2.26
C GLU A 15 13.27 -12.66 3.67
N LEU A 16 12.31 -12.27 4.53
CA LEU A 16 12.18 -12.75 5.89
C LEU A 16 11.32 -14.01 5.94
N THR A 17 11.71 -14.97 6.80
CA THR A 17 10.82 -16.04 7.23
C THR A 17 9.78 -15.53 8.23
N GLN A 18 8.70 -16.28 8.43
CA GLN A 18 7.70 -15.95 9.47
C GLN A 18 8.34 -15.88 10.86
N ARG A 19 9.31 -16.75 11.14
CA ARG A 19 10.06 -16.79 12.39
C ARG A 19 10.90 -15.54 12.59
N GLU A 20 11.68 -15.15 11.59
CA GLU A 20 12.52 -13.95 11.66
C GLU A 20 11.67 -12.67 11.83
N LEU A 21 10.55 -12.56 11.12
CA LEU A 21 9.64 -11.46 11.37
C LEU A 21 9.09 -11.49 12.80
N GLY A 22 8.67 -12.64 13.30
CA GLY A 22 8.19 -12.80 14.67
C GLY A 22 9.23 -12.42 15.72
N GLN A 23 10.50 -12.76 15.51
CA GLN A 23 11.62 -12.36 16.36
C GLN A 23 11.83 -10.85 16.36
N LYS A 24 11.82 -10.21 15.17
CA LYS A 24 11.93 -8.75 15.04
C LYS A 24 10.78 -8.01 15.74
N VAL A 25 9.57 -8.55 15.69
CA VAL A 25 8.38 -8.02 16.39
C VAL A 25 8.49 -8.19 17.92
N GLY A 26 9.39 -9.09 18.40
CA GLY A 26 9.61 -9.34 19.80
C GLY A 26 8.67 -10.39 20.41
N PHE A 27 8.23 -11.37 19.60
CA PHE A 27 7.46 -12.50 20.14
C PHE A 27 8.33 -13.47 20.91
N SER A 28 7.73 -14.14 21.90
CA SER A 28 8.41 -15.11 22.73
C SER A 28 8.90 -16.31 21.93
N ALA A 29 10.08 -16.84 22.29
CA ALA A 29 10.67 -18.02 21.67
C ALA A 29 9.66 -19.18 21.58
N GLY A 30 9.56 -19.76 20.39
CA GLY A 30 8.63 -20.88 20.09
C GLY A 30 7.23 -20.45 19.66
N THR A 31 6.90 -19.13 19.63
CA THR A 31 5.58 -18.64 19.17
C THR A 31 5.67 -17.72 17.95
N GLU A 32 6.88 -17.35 17.53
CA GLU A 32 7.16 -16.32 16.54
C GLU A 32 6.49 -16.61 15.18
N ASP A 33 6.79 -17.78 14.63
CA ASP A 33 6.26 -18.21 13.32
C ASP A 33 4.76 -18.50 13.37
N SER A 34 4.29 -19.10 14.46
CA SER A 34 2.87 -19.47 14.60
C SER A 34 1.97 -18.23 14.69
N ARG A 35 2.43 -17.15 15.35
CA ARG A 35 1.69 -15.88 15.46
C ARG A 35 1.66 -15.15 14.13
N ILE A 36 2.80 -15.01 13.45
CA ILE A 36 2.87 -14.38 12.14
C ILE A 36 2.01 -15.15 11.13
N ARG A 37 2.09 -16.48 11.11
CA ARG A 37 1.25 -17.32 10.24
C ARG A 37 -0.25 -17.10 10.46
N LYS A 38 -0.70 -16.95 11.72
CA LYS A 38 -2.11 -16.65 12.03
C LYS A 38 -2.54 -15.29 11.50
N TYR A 39 -1.68 -14.28 11.61
CA TYR A 39 -1.93 -12.96 11.02
C TYR A 39 -1.99 -13.01 9.49
N GLU A 40 -1.00 -13.65 8.84
CA GLU A 40 -0.96 -13.77 7.38
C GLU A 40 -2.15 -14.55 6.80
N LYS A 41 -2.70 -15.50 7.55
CA LYS A 41 -3.92 -16.24 7.17
C LYS A 41 -5.22 -15.57 7.59
N ASN A 42 -5.18 -14.37 8.13
CA ASN A 42 -6.34 -13.65 8.70
C ASN A 42 -7.13 -14.45 9.75
N MET A 43 -6.49 -15.44 10.39
CA MET A 43 -7.08 -16.20 11.50
C MET A 43 -7.14 -15.36 12.79
N MET A 44 -6.33 -14.33 12.86
CA MET A 44 -6.23 -13.40 13.97
C MET A 44 -5.78 -12.03 13.45
N ALA A 45 -6.35 -10.95 13.96
CA ALA A 45 -5.89 -9.59 13.64
C ALA A 45 -4.89 -9.13 14.71
N PRO A 46 -3.73 -8.56 14.31
CA PRO A 46 -2.81 -7.94 15.27
C PRO A 46 -3.43 -6.69 15.86
N GLN A 47 -3.29 -6.51 17.17
CA GLN A 47 -3.64 -5.26 17.85
C GLN A 47 -2.75 -4.11 17.35
N THR A 48 -3.17 -2.87 17.58
CA THR A 48 -2.50 -1.67 17.03
C THR A 48 -1.02 -1.58 17.40
N ASP A 49 -0.64 -1.93 18.63
CA ASP A 49 0.75 -1.96 19.09
C ASP A 49 1.58 -3.02 18.34
N ILE A 50 1.01 -4.20 18.14
CA ILE A 50 1.65 -5.28 17.35
C ILE A 50 1.74 -4.91 15.89
N ARG A 51 0.70 -4.26 15.33
CA ARG A 51 0.72 -3.78 13.94
C ARG A 51 1.83 -2.76 13.72
N ARG A 52 2.04 -1.84 14.67
CA ARG A 52 3.15 -0.89 14.63
C ARG A 52 4.50 -1.61 14.64
N LYS A 53 4.72 -2.57 15.55
CA LYS A 53 5.94 -3.36 15.59
C LYS A 53 6.19 -4.19 14.33
N ILE A 54 5.13 -4.68 13.70
CA ILE A 54 5.23 -5.37 12.41
C ILE A 54 5.69 -4.39 11.33
N ALA A 55 5.10 -3.19 11.26
CA ALA A 55 5.50 -2.16 10.30
C ALA A 55 6.97 -1.75 10.49
N GLU A 56 7.40 -1.50 11.75
CA GLU A 56 8.79 -1.21 12.09
C GLU A 56 9.74 -2.36 11.69
N ALA A 57 9.36 -3.61 11.99
CA ALA A 57 10.16 -4.79 11.64
C ALA A 57 10.28 -5.01 10.12
N LEU A 58 9.31 -4.55 9.37
CA LEU A 58 9.27 -4.60 7.90
C LEU A 58 9.87 -3.35 7.24
N ASP A 59 10.23 -2.33 8.05
CA ASP A 59 10.73 -1.04 7.56
C ASP A 59 9.75 -0.38 6.55
N ILE A 60 8.49 -0.26 6.98
CA ILE A 60 7.41 0.38 6.22
C ILE A 60 6.63 1.35 7.12
N ASP A 61 5.95 2.31 6.52
CA ASP A 61 4.98 3.14 7.25
C ASP A 61 3.79 2.28 7.71
N MET A 62 3.28 2.54 8.91
CA MET A 62 2.14 1.79 9.45
C MET A 62 0.89 1.95 8.57
N SER A 63 0.74 3.06 7.87
CA SER A 63 -0.37 3.30 6.94
C SER A 63 -0.40 2.32 5.76
N ALA A 64 0.77 1.79 5.36
CA ALA A 64 0.87 0.76 4.33
C ALA A 64 0.17 -0.56 4.73
N LEU A 65 0.00 -0.80 6.02
CA LEU A 65 -0.77 -1.93 6.56
C LEU A 65 -2.26 -1.63 6.75
N ASN A 66 -2.69 -0.37 6.58
CA ASN A 66 -4.09 -0.02 6.66
C ASN A 66 -4.84 -0.51 5.41
N ASP A 67 -6.04 -1.02 5.60
CA ASP A 67 -6.89 -1.38 4.49
C ASP A 67 -7.57 -0.12 3.93
N ILE A 68 -7.37 0.10 2.64
CA ILE A 68 -8.37 0.80 1.84
C ILE A 68 -9.33 -0.29 1.44
N ASP A 69 -10.46 -0.40 2.14
CA ASP A 69 -11.45 -1.46 1.93
C ASP A 69 -12.31 -1.12 0.70
N ILE A 70 -11.72 -1.33 -0.48
CA ILE A 70 -12.44 -1.24 -1.76
C ILE A 70 -12.73 -2.66 -2.22
N GLN A 71 -13.93 -3.14 -1.92
CA GLN A 71 -14.38 -4.49 -2.30
C GLN A 71 -15.32 -4.47 -3.51
N THR A 72 -15.99 -3.35 -3.74
CA THR A 72 -16.97 -3.19 -4.82
C THR A 72 -16.67 -1.96 -5.67
N GLU A 73 -17.25 -1.91 -6.86
CA GLU A 73 -17.20 -0.72 -7.73
C GLU A 73 -17.82 0.51 -7.04
N LYS A 74 -18.80 0.28 -6.15
CA LYS A 74 -19.40 1.36 -5.35
C LYS A 74 -18.42 1.93 -4.32
N ASP A 75 -17.57 1.11 -3.74
CA ASP A 75 -16.53 1.58 -2.83
C ASP A 75 -15.46 2.35 -3.59
N ALA A 76 -15.07 1.87 -4.77
CA ALA A 76 -14.15 2.56 -5.65
C ALA A 76 -14.67 3.94 -6.05
N ILE A 77 -15.93 4.07 -6.46
CA ILE A 77 -16.50 5.37 -6.84
C ILE A 77 -16.62 6.32 -5.65
N ARG A 78 -16.92 5.83 -4.45
CA ARG A 78 -16.92 6.66 -3.22
C ARG A 78 -15.52 7.18 -2.89
N ALA A 79 -14.49 6.35 -3.06
CA ALA A 79 -13.09 6.78 -2.89
C ALA A 79 -12.72 7.89 -3.89
N LEU A 80 -13.17 7.79 -5.15
CA LEU A 80 -12.99 8.85 -6.15
C LEU A 80 -13.74 10.14 -5.79
N PHE A 81 -14.97 10.06 -5.30
CA PHE A 81 -15.71 11.23 -4.81
C PHE A 81 -14.99 11.92 -3.64
N TYR A 82 -14.41 11.13 -2.72
CA TYR A 82 -13.62 11.69 -1.64
C TYR A 82 -12.36 12.41 -2.13
N LEU A 83 -11.69 11.87 -3.16
CA LEU A 83 -10.53 12.51 -3.77
C LEU A 83 -10.92 13.79 -4.52
N GLU A 84 -12.05 13.78 -5.23
CA GLU A 84 -12.60 14.96 -5.89
C GLU A 84 -12.88 16.09 -4.89
N GLU A 85 -13.58 15.77 -3.80
CA GLU A 85 -13.94 16.76 -2.76
C GLU A 85 -12.71 17.26 -1.99
N LYS A 86 -11.81 16.37 -1.60
CA LYS A 86 -10.69 16.70 -0.71
C LYS A 86 -9.47 17.26 -1.42
N TYR A 87 -9.20 16.78 -2.62
CA TYR A 87 -7.97 17.07 -3.37
C TYR A 87 -8.24 17.75 -4.71
N GLU A 88 -9.47 18.22 -4.93
CA GLU A 88 -9.88 18.93 -6.16
C GLU A 88 -9.51 18.12 -7.44
N MET A 89 -9.65 16.79 -7.34
CA MET A 89 -9.49 15.92 -8.48
C MET A 89 -10.65 16.14 -9.46
N ASP A 90 -10.34 16.29 -10.74
CA ASP A 90 -11.37 16.45 -11.78
C ASP A 90 -11.47 15.17 -12.62
N ILE A 91 -12.70 14.76 -12.90
CA ILE A 91 -13.02 13.56 -13.72
C ILE A 91 -13.51 14.00 -15.08
N LYS A 92 -12.65 13.89 -16.08
CA LYS A 92 -12.98 14.29 -17.47
C LYS A 92 -13.29 13.08 -18.34
N LYS A 93 -14.44 13.14 -19.01
CA LYS A 93 -14.86 12.15 -20.00
C LYS A 93 -14.61 12.69 -21.41
N THR A 94 -13.96 11.88 -22.23
CA THR A 94 -13.88 12.05 -23.68
C THR A 94 -14.61 10.90 -24.39
N ASP A 95 -14.68 10.91 -25.73
CA ASP A 95 -15.32 9.83 -26.48
C ASP A 95 -14.61 8.47 -26.35
N ARG A 96 -13.35 8.45 -25.90
CA ARG A 96 -12.51 7.25 -25.87
C ARG A 96 -11.97 6.89 -24.49
N GLU A 97 -12.02 7.81 -23.52
CA GLU A 97 -11.38 7.60 -22.22
C GLU A 97 -12.01 8.45 -21.12
N ILE A 98 -11.79 8.03 -19.87
CA ILE A 98 -12.04 8.82 -18.67
C ILE A 98 -10.67 9.13 -18.06
N ARG A 99 -10.40 10.40 -17.80
CA ARG A 99 -9.17 10.90 -17.16
C ARG A 99 -9.47 11.41 -15.77
N LEU A 100 -8.57 11.12 -14.86
CA LEU A 100 -8.50 11.74 -13.53
C LEU A 100 -7.37 12.76 -13.58
N THR A 101 -7.66 14.01 -13.27
CA THR A 101 -6.68 15.10 -13.36
C THR A 101 -6.65 15.88 -12.06
N PHE A 102 -5.48 16.42 -11.73
CA PHE A 102 -5.27 17.36 -10.63
C PHE A 102 -4.69 18.64 -11.20
N ASP A 103 -5.01 19.77 -10.60
CA ASP A 103 -4.34 21.03 -10.88
C ASP A 103 -2.94 21.00 -10.23
N ILE A 104 -1.90 20.95 -11.05
CA ILE A 104 -0.51 20.88 -10.57
C ILE A 104 -0.03 22.18 -9.93
N ASP A 105 -0.70 23.30 -10.18
CA ASP A 105 -0.39 24.60 -9.59
C ASP A 105 -1.13 24.85 -8.26
N ASN A 106 -2.00 23.91 -7.84
CA ASN A 106 -2.70 23.99 -6.58
C ASN A 106 -1.77 23.74 -5.39
N THR A 107 -1.44 24.80 -4.66
CA THR A 107 -0.52 24.75 -3.52
C THR A 107 -1.07 24.01 -2.30
N ASP A 108 -2.38 23.83 -2.19
CA ASP A 108 -3.00 23.15 -1.05
C ASP A 108 -2.82 21.62 -1.12
N ILE A 109 -2.57 21.09 -2.32
CA ILE A 109 -2.35 19.67 -2.56
C ILE A 109 -0.93 19.34 -3.05
N TRP A 110 0.02 20.29 -2.93
CA TRP A 110 1.38 20.16 -3.46
C TRP A 110 2.06 18.83 -3.06
N LYS A 111 1.81 18.35 -1.84
CA LYS A 111 2.41 17.10 -1.35
C LYS A 111 1.86 15.87 -2.09
N LEU A 112 0.56 15.87 -2.41
CA LEU A 112 -0.03 14.82 -3.23
C LEU A 112 0.53 14.87 -4.66
N ILE A 113 0.69 16.05 -5.23
CA ILE A 113 1.27 16.22 -6.58
C ILE A 113 2.70 15.68 -6.60
N GLU A 114 3.56 16.06 -5.63
CA GLU A 114 4.92 15.53 -5.50
C GLU A 114 4.95 13.99 -5.50
N TYR A 115 4.06 13.35 -4.75
CA TYR A 115 3.96 11.89 -4.70
C TYR A 115 3.49 11.28 -6.03
N LEU A 116 2.53 11.91 -6.70
CA LEU A 116 2.03 11.44 -8.00
C LEU A 116 3.10 11.57 -9.09
N GLU A 117 3.85 12.66 -9.11
CA GLU A 117 4.96 12.87 -10.05
C GLU A 117 6.08 11.85 -9.82
N GLU A 118 6.48 11.63 -8.57
CA GLU A 118 7.47 10.62 -8.23
C GLU A 118 7.01 9.23 -8.65
N TRP A 119 5.75 8.91 -8.38
CA TRP A 119 5.16 7.63 -8.78
C TRP A 119 5.14 7.46 -10.29
N ALA A 120 4.70 8.47 -11.04
CA ALA A 120 4.65 8.44 -12.51
C ALA A 120 6.04 8.22 -13.11
N THR A 121 7.03 8.97 -12.63
CA THR A 121 8.43 8.87 -13.07
C THR A 121 8.99 7.46 -12.84
N LYS A 122 8.86 6.94 -11.63
CA LYS A 122 9.35 5.59 -11.29
C LYS A 122 8.64 4.50 -12.08
N LYS A 123 7.33 4.67 -12.35
CA LYS A 123 6.56 3.73 -13.17
C LYS A 123 7.08 3.68 -14.60
N GLU A 124 7.37 4.83 -15.20
CA GLU A 124 7.93 4.88 -16.55
C GLU A 124 9.31 4.21 -16.63
N GLU A 125 10.19 4.49 -15.66
CA GLU A 125 11.51 3.86 -15.58
C GLU A 125 11.42 2.33 -15.43
N TYR A 126 10.49 1.86 -14.61
CA TYR A 126 10.28 0.43 -14.39
C TYR A 126 9.75 -0.26 -15.66
N ILE A 127 8.76 0.34 -16.33
CA ILE A 127 8.21 -0.18 -17.59
C ILE A 127 9.29 -0.25 -18.66
N LYS A 128 10.16 0.75 -18.77
CA LYS A 128 11.30 0.76 -19.71
C LYS A 128 12.30 -0.37 -19.44
N LYS A 129 12.51 -0.73 -18.17
CA LYS A 129 13.50 -1.75 -17.77
C LYS A 129 12.98 -3.19 -17.83
N LYS A 130 11.73 -3.43 -17.46
CA LYS A 130 11.19 -4.78 -17.22
C LYS A 130 9.95 -5.15 -18.03
N GLY A 131 9.43 -4.21 -18.84
CA GLY A 131 8.13 -4.42 -19.49
C GLY A 131 6.95 -4.21 -18.54
N ASN A 132 5.74 -4.41 -19.05
CA ASN A 132 4.49 -4.04 -18.35
C ASN A 132 4.09 -5.06 -17.24
N THR A 133 4.90 -5.19 -16.21
CA THR A 133 4.59 -5.98 -14.99
C THR A 133 4.15 -5.05 -13.85
N THR A 134 2.94 -4.57 -13.92
CA THR A 134 2.40 -3.51 -13.05
C THR A 134 2.36 -3.93 -11.56
N GLY A 135 2.18 -5.21 -11.27
CA GLY A 135 2.00 -5.70 -9.90
C GLY A 135 3.21 -5.56 -8.99
N GLU A 136 4.43 -5.94 -9.45
CA GLU A 136 5.65 -5.82 -8.64
C GLU A 136 6.06 -4.38 -8.38
N PHE A 137 5.79 -3.49 -9.33
CA PHE A 137 6.11 -2.09 -9.21
C PHE A 137 5.26 -1.38 -8.15
N GLN A 138 3.97 -1.64 -8.12
CA GLN A 138 3.05 -1.05 -7.14
C GLN A 138 3.51 -1.33 -5.71
N TRP A 139 3.97 -2.56 -5.41
CA TRP A 139 4.41 -2.92 -4.07
C TRP A 139 5.65 -2.18 -3.61
N LYS A 140 6.63 -1.96 -4.48
CA LYS A 140 7.84 -1.20 -4.16
C LYS A 140 7.58 0.28 -3.86
N ILE A 141 6.52 0.84 -4.40
CA ILE A 141 6.10 2.20 -4.11
C ILE A 141 5.28 2.29 -2.83
N TYR A 142 4.39 1.36 -2.57
CA TYR A 142 3.63 1.32 -1.33
C TYR A 142 4.50 1.22 -0.07
N GLU A 143 5.73 0.72 -0.19
CA GLU A 143 6.70 0.70 0.91
C GLU A 143 7.05 2.09 1.42
N LYS A 144 6.96 3.10 0.58
CA LYS A 144 7.38 4.47 0.89
C LYS A 144 6.24 5.34 1.46
N TYR A 145 4.99 5.00 1.16
CA TYR A 145 3.79 5.76 1.50
C TYR A 145 2.81 4.91 2.31
#